data_753e9300579fac6332130121a1d51bfd
#
_entry.id   753e9300579fac6332130121a1d51bfd
#
_cell.length_a   1.000
_cell.length_b   1.000
_cell.length_c   1.000
_cell.angle_alpha   90.00
_cell.angle_beta   90.00
_cell.angle_gamma   90.00
#
_symmetry.space_group_name_H-M   'P 1'
#
loop_
_entity.id
_entity.type
_entity.pdbx_description
1 polymer ?
#
loop_
_entity_poly.entity_id
_entity_poly.type
_entity_poly.pdbx_seq_one_letter_code
_entity_poly.pdbx_strand_id
1 'polypeptide(L)'
;MYEILMYMNTIMFFCMAVSFTYGVVRFFKKGKALYLQMIVCGMGCMMLSRAYHVITLLTTGVLTEGFHVGRLGIMGSFLFFLCANYGQVDKLLDDGAKENRKYRIIPLVAPVLIWLGYQMVLFGVTTVENKVVCGVTAALIMFASYFNLKHLIFPDVEFGFIRNIRNYNLIALILAVLSIGEMIFLILEWIVPLVILYIMMCVVSLTMIPVLERGVKKWTI
;
A
#
# COMPACT_ATOMS: atom_id res chain seq x y z
N MET A 1 -4.87 -22.73 -12.44
CA MET A 1 -4.20 -21.53 -11.89
C MET A 1 -4.58 -20.25 -12.64
N TYR A 2 -4.43 -20.22 -13.97
CA TYR A 2 -4.72 -19.06 -14.83
C TYR A 2 -6.12 -18.45 -14.57
N GLU A 3 -7.20 -19.23 -14.69
CA GLU A 3 -8.56 -18.73 -14.51
C GLU A 3 -8.78 -18.09 -13.13
N ILE A 4 -8.25 -18.72 -12.08
CA ILE A 4 -8.37 -18.20 -10.70
C ILE A 4 -7.65 -16.84 -10.60
N LEU A 5 -6.44 -16.72 -11.13
CA LEU A 5 -5.68 -15.48 -11.13
C LEU A 5 -6.41 -14.37 -11.92
N MET A 6 -7.00 -14.73 -13.06
CA MET A 6 -7.77 -13.79 -13.89
C MET A 6 -8.99 -13.27 -13.12
N TYR A 7 -9.83 -14.16 -12.55
CA TYR A 7 -11.01 -13.74 -11.79
C TYR A 7 -10.62 -12.89 -10.57
N MET A 8 -9.60 -13.31 -9.81
CA MET A 8 -9.18 -12.58 -8.61
C MET A 8 -8.61 -11.19 -8.95
N ASN A 9 -7.75 -11.06 -9.97
CA ASN A 9 -7.27 -9.75 -10.40
C ASN A 9 -8.40 -8.86 -10.95
N THR A 10 -9.39 -9.44 -11.63
CA THR A 10 -10.57 -8.71 -12.11
C THR A 10 -11.40 -8.16 -10.93
N ILE A 11 -11.69 -8.99 -9.93
CA ILE A 11 -12.42 -8.56 -8.72
C ILE A 11 -11.64 -7.46 -8.00
N MET A 12 -10.33 -7.64 -7.81
CA MET A 12 -9.47 -6.63 -7.19
C MET A 12 -9.46 -5.32 -7.96
N PHE A 13 -9.38 -5.37 -9.29
CA PHE A 13 -9.48 -4.19 -10.15
C PHE A 13 -10.77 -3.41 -9.86
N PHE A 14 -11.92 -4.06 -9.84
CA PHE A 14 -13.19 -3.39 -9.55
C PHE A 14 -13.25 -2.83 -8.13
N CYS A 15 -12.78 -3.58 -7.12
CA CYS A 15 -12.71 -3.06 -5.75
C CYS A 15 -11.85 -1.80 -5.64
N MET A 16 -10.68 -1.80 -6.29
CA MET A 16 -9.78 -0.64 -6.30
C MET A 16 -10.35 0.51 -7.14
N ALA A 17 -11.04 0.24 -8.25
CA ALA A 17 -11.71 1.26 -9.06
C ALA A 17 -12.83 1.96 -8.28
N VAL A 18 -13.64 1.22 -7.54
CA VAL A 18 -14.67 1.78 -6.65
C VAL A 18 -14.03 2.67 -5.58
N SER A 19 -12.98 2.18 -4.91
CA SER A 19 -12.26 2.94 -3.89
C SER A 19 -11.63 4.21 -4.46
N PHE A 20 -10.96 4.12 -5.61
CA PHE A 20 -10.35 5.25 -6.31
C PHE A 20 -11.40 6.29 -6.71
N THR A 21 -12.47 5.87 -7.40
CA THR A 21 -13.55 6.77 -7.84
C THR A 21 -14.21 7.47 -6.66
N TYR A 22 -14.48 6.74 -5.58
CA TYR A 22 -15.00 7.32 -4.35
C TYR A 22 -14.04 8.37 -3.77
N GLY A 23 -12.74 8.07 -3.74
CA GLY A 23 -11.70 8.99 -3.27
C GLY A 23 -11.61 10.25 -4.13
N VAL A 24 -11.66 10.13 -5.46
CA VAL A 24 -11.66 11.28 -6.37
C VAL A 24 -12.85 12.20 -6.10
N VAL A 25 -14.06 11.64 -6.00
CA VAL A 25 -15.27 12.42 -5.72
C VAL A 25 -15.20 13.15 -4.36
N ARG A 26 -14.56 12.54 -3.36
CA ARG A 26 -14.49 13.09 -1.99
C ARG A 26 -13.34 14.07 -1.78
N PHE A 27 -12.16 13.79 -2.35
CA PHE A 27 -10.93 14.50 -1.98
C PHE A 27 -10.34 15.38 -3.09
N PHE A 28 -10.74 15.23 -4.36
CA PHE A 28 -10.32 16.11 -5.45
C PHE A 28 -11.21 17.35 -5.56
N LYS A 29 -11.53 17.95 -4.40
CA LYS A 29 -12.30 19.20 -4.29
C LYS A 29 -11.37 20.32 -3.82
N LYS A 30 -11.67 21.56 -4.27
CA LYS A 30 -10.93 22.76 -3.85
C LYS A 30 -10.91 22.87 -2.32
N GLY A 31 -9.72 23.13 -1.77
CA GLY A 31 -9.53 23.28 -0.32
C GLY A 31 -9.26 21.99 0.48
N LYS A 32 -9.17 20.82 -0.19
CA LYS A 32 -8.77 19.58 0.49
C LYS A 32 -7.24 19.45 0.54
N ALA A 33 -6.74 18.87 1.63
CA ALA A 33 -5.30 18.70 1.86
C ALA A 33 -4.66 17.77 0.83
N LEU A 34 -3.47 18.12 0.37
CA LEU A 34 -2.74 17.39 -0.68
C LEU A 34 -2.46 15.93 -0.31
N TYR A 35 -2.17 15.64 0.97
CA TYR A 35 -1.91 14.27 1.41
C TYR A 35 -3.09 13.32 1.15
N LEU A 36 -4.34 13.80 1.23
CA LEU A 36 -5.54 13.02 0.90
C LEU A 36 -5.59 12.66 -0.59
N GLN A 37 -5.25 13.64 -1.45
CA GLN A 37 -5.19 13.44 -2.89
C GLN A 37 -4.08 12.45 -3.25
N MET A 38 -2.92 12.52 -2.58
CA MET A 38 -1.81 11.56 -2.77
C MET A 38 -2.26 10.14 -2.44
N ILE A 39 -2.97 9.92 -1.33
CA ILE A 39 -3.50 8.60 -0.97
C ILE A 39 -4.44 8.06 -2.05
N VAL A 40 -5.32 8.90 -2.57
CA VAL A 40 -6.22 8.53 -3.68
C VAL A 40 -5.44 8.20 -4.95
N CYS A 41 -4.40 8.98 -5.29
CA CYS A 41 -3.50 8.67 -6.42
C CYS A 41 -2.81 7.31 -6.23
N GLY A 42 -2.38 7.00 -5.01
CA GLY A 42 -1.83 5.68 -4.68
C GLY A 42 -2.82 4.55 -4.98
N MET A 43 -4.09 4.70 -4.59
CA MET A 43 -5.14 3.73 -4.95
C MET A 43 -5.36 3.64 -6.46
N GLY A 44 -5.28 4.77 -7.20
CA GLY A 44 -5.35 4.80 -8.66
C GLY A 44 -4.20 4.02 -9.31
N CYS A 45 -2.98 4.15 -8.80
CA CYS A 45 -1.82 3.38 -9.26
C CYS A 45 -2.01 1.87 -9.04
N MET A 46 -2.56 1.45 -7.88
CA MET A 46 -2.91 0.04 -7.64
C MET A 46 -3.97 -0.45 -8.62
N MET A 47 -5.02 0.33 -8.84
CA MET A 47 -6.06 0.00 -9.81
C MET A 47 -5.46 -0.22 -11.21
N LEU A 48 -4.59 0.67 -11.68
CA LEU A 48 -3.91 0.54 -12.98
C LEU A 48 -3.00 -0.69 -13.04
N SER A 49 -2.33 -1.02 -11.93
CA SER A 49 -1.57 -2.27 -11.82
C SER A 49 -2.45 -3.49 -12.06
N ARG A 50 -3.62 -3.54 -11.42
CA ARG A 50 -4.56 -4.67 -11.60
C ARG A 50 -5.17 -4.71 -12.98
N ALA A 51 -5.51 -3.56 -13.56
CA ALA A 51 -5.95 -3.47 -14.96
C ALA A 51 -4.93 -4.09 -15.92
N TYR A 52 -3.65 -3.76 -15.73
CA TYR A 52 -2.56 -4.33 -16.54
C TYR A 52 -2.50 -5.86 -16.38
N HIS A 53 -2.56 -6.39 -15.15
CA HIS A 53 -2.54 -7.84 -14.93
C HIS A 53 -3.75 -8.54 -15.56
N VAL A 54 -4.95 -7.96 -15.51
CA VAL A 54 -6.14 -8.49 -16.19
C VAL A 54 -5.92 -8.53 -17.70
N ILE A 55 -5.45 -7.42 -18.29
CA ILE A 55 -5.19 -7.33 -19.74
C ILE A 55 -4.15 -8.37 -20.16
N THR A 56 -3.03 -8.49 -19.45
CA THR A 56 -1.99 -9.45 -19.80
C THR A 56 -2.47 -10.89 -19.67
N LEU A 57 -3.20 -11.23 -18.62
CA LEU A 57 -3.81 -12.55 -18.49
C LEU A 57 -4.79 -12.86 -19.63
N LEU A 58 -5.61 -11.90 -20.04
CA LEU A 58 -6.53 -12.08 -21.17
C LEU A 58 -5.83 -12.24 -22.51
N THR A 59 -4.69 -11.58 -22.71
CA THR A 59 -3.99 -11.56 -24.01
C THR A 59 -2.93 -12.64 -24.15
N THR A 60 -2.18 -12.93 -23.09
CA THR A 60 -1.03 -13.85 -23.12
C THR A 60 -1.24 -15.13 -22.30
N GLY A 61 -2.24 -15.17 -21.43
CA GLY A 61 -2.50 -16.29 -20.53
C GLY A 61 -1.56 -16.40 -19.35
N VAL A 62 -0.56 -15.53 -19.23
CA VAL A 62 0.46 -15.57 -18.17
C VAL A 62 0.67 -14.18 -17.57
N LEU A 63 1.10 -14.14 -16.30
CA LEU A 63 1.57 -12.89 -15.69
C LEU A 63 2.95 -12.55 -16.23
N THR A 64 3.14 -11.30 -16.61
CA THR A 64 4.43 -10.80 -17.10
C THR A 64 5.45 -10.77 -15.96
N GLU A 65 6.64 -11.28 -16.21
CA GLU A 65 7.79 -11.16 -15.31
C GLU A 65 8.63 -9.91 -15.65
N GLY A 66 9.52 -9.53 -14.74
CA GLY A 66 10.44 -8.41 -14.93
C GLY A 66 9.79 -7.04 -14.74
N PHE A 67 10.32 -6.06 -15.44
CA PHE A 67 9.87 -4.67 -15.39
C PHE A 67 8.70 -4.44 -16.36
N HIS A 68 7.54 -4.15 -15.81
CA HIS A 68 6.31 -3.89 -16.58
C HIS A 68 5.38 -2.89 -15.87
N VAL A 69 4.38 -2.38 -16.60
CA VAL A 69 3.46 -1.35 -16.10
C VAL A 69 2.74 -1.74 -14.81
N GLY A 70 2.38 -3.02 -14.64
CA GLY A 70 1.77 -3.51 -13.40
C GLY A 70 2.69 -3.33 -12.19
N ARG A 71 3.99 -3.58 -12.33
CA ARG A 71 4.97 -3.34 -11.26
C ARG A 71 5.14 -1.85 -10.97
N LEU A 72 5.20 -1.02 -12.01
CA LEU A 72 5.21 0.44 -11.85
C LEU A 72 3.99 0.95 -11.08
N GLY A 73 2.81 0.37 -11.32
CA GLY A 73 1.60 0.72 -10.59
C GLY A 73 1.72 0.44 -9.08
N ILE A 74 2.26 -0.73 -8.70
CA ILE A 74 2.50 -1.04 -7.28
C ILE A 74 3.55 -0.09 -6.68
N MET A 75 4.67 0.12 -7.37
CA MET A 75 5.73 1.06 -6.94
C MET A 75 5.16 2.47 -6.75
N GLY A 76 4.39 2.96 -7.71
CA GLY A 76 3.73 4.26 -7.66
C GLY A 76 2.78 4.40 -6.48
N SER A 77 2.02 3.35 -6.16
CA SER A 77 1.13 3.35 -5.00
C SER A 77 1.87 3.59 -3.70
N PHE A 78 2.91 2.78 -3.43
CA PHE A 78 3.68 2.91 -2.19
C PHE A 78 4.51 4.19 -2.16
N LEU A 79 4.95 4.71 -3.31
CA LEU A 79 5.56 6.02 -3.40
C LEU A 79 4.58 7.13 -3.00
N PHE A 80 3.34 7.11 -3.48
CA PHE A 80 2.31 8.07 -3.09
C PHE A 80 1.95 7.96 -1.61
N PHE A 81 1.83 6.75 -1.04
CA PHE A 81 1.59 6.56 0.40
C PHE A 81 2.76 7.06 1.24
N LEU A 82 4.00 6.81 0.79
CA LEU A 82 5.21 7.35 1.42
C LEU A 82 5.21 8.87 1.39
N CYS A 83 4.98 9.49 0.23
CA CYS A 83 4.96 10.94 0.08
C CYS A 83 3.85 11.60 0.90
N ALA A 84 2.66 10.98 1.00
CA ALA A 84 1.57 11.45 1.83
C ALA A 84 1.98 11.51 3.31
N ASN A 85 2.61 10.45 3.81
CA ASN A 85 3.02 10.36 5.20
C ASN A 85 4.27 11.19 5.51
N TYR A 86 5.35 11.04 4.74
CA TYR A 86 6.63 11.71 4.98
C TYR A 86 6.55 13.22 4.72
N GLY A 87 5.99 13.63 3.58
CA GLY A 87 6.08 15.01 3.11
C GLY A 87 5.25 16.01 3.92
N GLN A 88 4.10 15.60 4.43
CA GLN A 88 3.16 16.51 5.09
C GLN A 88 2.86 16.12 6.53
N VAL A 89 2.64 14.84 6.80
CA VAL A 89 2.20 14.37 8.11
C VAL A 89 3.39 14.31 9.08
N ASP A 90 4.50 13.73 8.68
CA ASP A 90 5.66 13.52 9.58
C ASP A 90 6.27 14.82 10.09
N LYS A 91 6.36 15.85 9.24
CA LYS A 91 6.88 17.17 9.62
C LYS A 91 6.00 17.92 10.63
N LEU A 92 4.70 17.62 10.64
CA LEU A 92 3.77 18.21 11.61
C LEU A 92 3.81 17.50 12.95
N LEU A 93 4.24 16.23 12.98
CA LEU A 93 4.15 15.34 14.13
C LEU A 93 5.45 15.24 14.92
N ASP A 94 6.58 15.22 14.24
CA ASP A 94 7.87 14.93 14.84
C ASP A 94 8.77 16.17 14.81
N ASP A 95 8.85 16.86 15.95
CA ASP A 95 9.69 18.04 16.19
C ASP A 95 11.19 17.73 16.35
N GLY A 96 11.58 16.46 16.31
CA GLY A 96 12.96 16.04 16.55
C GLY A 96 13.33 15.88 18.04
N ALA A 97 12.42 16.11 18.98
CA ALA A 97 12.71 16.04 20.42
C ALA A 97 13.29 14.68 20.85
N LYS A 98 14.23 14.68 21.80
CA LYS A 98 14.89 13.45 22.29
C LYS A 98 13.90 12.50 22.98
N GLU A 99 12.87 13.03 23.60
CA GLU A 99 11.81 12.29 24.30
C GLU A 99 11.05 11.35 23.35
N ASN A 100 10.90 11.76 22.09
CA ASN A 100 10.20 11.02 21.03
C ASN A 100 11.07 9.95 20.35
N ARG A 101 12.34 9.74 20.80
CA ARG A 101 13.27 8.79 20.16
C ARG A 101 12.72 7.36 20.04
N LYS A 102 12.00 6.86 21.04
CA LYS A 102 11.41 5.53 21.03
C LYS A 102 10.40 5.35 19.89
N TYR A 103 9.62 6.39 19.58
CA TYR A 103 8.63 6.38 18.50
C TYR A 103 9.25 6.48 17.10
N ARG A 104 10.56 6.73 17.00
CA ARG A 104 11.35 6.66 15.77
C ARG A 104 12.05 5.32 15.60
N ILE A 105 12.41 4.65 16.70
CA ILE A 105 13.15 3.38 16.69
C ILE A 105 12.18 2.19 16.55
N ILE A 106 11.11 2.14 17.34
CA ILE A 106 10.14 1.04 17.31
C ILE A 106 9.58 0.78 15.90
N PRO A 107 9.22 1.80 15.08
CA PRO A 107 8.72 1.57 13.74
C PRO A 107 9.66 0.87 12.77
N LEU A 108 10.96 0.80 13.08
CA LEU A 108 11.94 0.04 12.28
C LEU A 108 11.62 -1.46 12.22
N VAL A 109 10.78 -1.96 13.12
CA VAL A 109 10.30 -3.34 13.07
C VAL A 109 9.54 -3.63 11.77
N ALA A 110 8.73 -2.68 11.26
CA ALA A 110 7.97 -2.89 10.03
C ALA A 110 8.88 -3.09 8.80
N PRO A 111 9.86 -2.20 8.49
CA PRO A 111 10.85 -2.44 7.44
C PRO A 111 11.59 -3.77 7.58
N VAL A 112 11.97 -4.16 8.82
CA VAL A 112 12.68 -5.43 9.05
C VAL A 112 11.80 -6.62 8.67
N LEU A 113 10.52 -6.63 9.06
CA LEU A 113 9.59 -7.69 8.68
C LEU A 113 9.36 -7.75 7.16
N ILE A 114 9.21 -6.61 6.50
CA ILE A 114 9.08 -6.53 5.04
C ILE A 114 10.37 -7.02 4.36
N TRP A 115 11.54 -6.66 4.88
CA TRP A 115 12.82 -7.13 4.38
C TRP A 115 12.97 -8.64 4.50
N LEU A 116 12.58 -9.24 5.63
CA LEU A 116 12.57 -10.69 5.81
C LEU A 116 11.65 -11.37 4.78
N GLY A 117 10.46 -10.82 4.54
CA GLY A 117 9.58 -11.30 3.47
C GLY A 117 10.23 -11.20 2.08
N TYR A 118 10.93 -10.10 1.80
CA TYR A 118 11.67 -9.95 0.54
C TYR A 118 12.80 -10.97 0.38
N GLN A 119 13.48 -11.38 1.45
CA GLN A 119 14.46 -12.47 1.36
C GLN A 119 13.82 -13.76 0.84
N MET A 120 12.60 -14.08 1.27
CA MET A 120 11.87 -15.26 0.73
C MET A 120 11.58 -15.10 -0.76
N VAL A 121 11.23 -13.89 -1.22
CA VAL A 121 11.06 -13.59 -2.66
C VAL A 121 12.35 -13.83 -3.43
N LEU A 122 13.52 -13.42 -2.91
CA LEU A 122 14.81 -13.58 -3.56
C LEU A 122 15.20 -15.04 -3.79
N PHE A 123 14.80 -15.97 -2.91
CA PHE A 123 15.08 -17.40 -3.09
C PHE A 123 14.34 -18.00 -4.29
N GLY A 124 13.14 -17.51 -4.61
CA GLY A 124 12.33 -18.05 -5.71
C GLY A 124 12.54 -17.33 -7.05
N VAL A 125 13.11 -16.12 -7.05
CA VAL A 125 13.32 -15.34 -8.27
C VAL A 125 14.68 -15.69 -8.89
N THR A 126 14.67 -16.06 -10.17
CA THR A 126 15.89 -16.52 -10.88
C THR A 126 16.61 -15.39 -11.62
N THR A 127 15.87 -14.47 -12.26
CA THR A 127 16.46 -13.43 -13.09
C THR A 127 16.90 -12.22 -12.28
N VAL A 128 18.02 -11.61 -12.67
CA VAL A 128 18.55 -10.40 -12.01
C VAL A 128 17.57 -9.23 -12.13
N GLU A 129 16.95 -9.07 -13.30
CA GLU A 129 15.96 -8.03 -13.53
C GLU A 129 14.80 -8.13 -12.54
N ASN A 130 14.21 -9.30 -12.38
CA ASN A 130 13.12 -9.54 -11.44
C ASN A 130 13.56 -9.28 -9.98
N LYS A 131 14.78 -9.67 -9.60
CA LYS A 131 15.34 -9.38 -8.27
C LYS A 131 15.41 -7.88 -8.00
N VAL A 132 15.90 -7.11 -8.97
CA VAL A 132 15.99 -5.64 -8.85
C VAL A 132 14.60 -5.01 -8.75
N VAL A 133 13.68 -5.39 -9.62
CA VAL A 133 12.30 -4.87 -9.63
C VAL A 133 11.57 -5.19 -8.32
N CYS A 134 11.66 -6.43 -7.86
CA CYS A 134 11.10 -6.83 -6.56
C CYS A 134 11.78 -6.09 -5.41
N GLY A 135 13.10 -5.87 -5.49
CA GLY A 135 13.86 -5.12 -4.48
C GLY A 135 13.45 -3.66 -4.36
N VAL A 136 13.28 -2.97 -5.49
CA VAL A 136 12.79 -1.58 -5.50
C VAL A 136 11.37 -1.51 -4.95
N THR A 137 10.50 -2.45 -5.35
CA THR A 137 9.13 -2.53 -4.83
C THR A 137 9.13 -2.74 -3.31
N ALA A 138 9.91 -3.70 -2.82
CA ALA A 138 10.03 -3.99 -1.38
C ALA A 138 10.60 -2.78 -0.62
N ALA A 139 11.59 -2.06 -1.16
CA ALA A 139 12.14 -0.86 -0.54
C ALA A 139 11.08 0.24 -0.36
N LEU A 140 10.24 0.49 -1.37
CA LEU A 140 9.14 1.46 -1.26
C LEU A 140 8.10 1.02 -0.21
N ILE A 141 7.78 -0.28 -0.17
CA ILE A 141 6.89 -0.85 0.86
C ILE A 141 7.50 -0.69 2.25
N MET A 142 8.81 -0.95 2.41
CA MET A 142 9.54 -0.77 3.68
C MET A 142 9.45 0.66 4.19
N PHE A 143 9.76 1.65 3.35
CA PHE A 143 9.69 3.06 3.73
C PHE A 143 8.26 3.49 4.07
N ALA A 144 7.28 3.13 3.25
CA ALA A 144 5.87 3.42 3.52
C ALA A 144 5.42 2.77 4.85
N SER A 145 5.80 1.52 5.10
CA SER A 145 5.46 0.78 6.34
C SER A 145 6.09 1.42 7.58
N TYR A 146 7.32 1.92 7.49
CA TYR A 146 7.95 2.65 8.58
C TYR A 146 7.11 3.86 9.02
N PHE A 147 6.70 4.72 8.07
CA PHE A 147 5.91 5.90 8.39
C PHE A 147 4.49 5.55 8.83
N ASN A 148 3.87 4.54 8.23
CA ASN A 148 2.56 4.07 8.68
C ASN A 148 2.61 3.57 10.13
N LEU A 149 3.62 2.77 10.51
CA LEU A 149 3.77 2.29 11.89
C LEU A 149 4.18 3.43 12.84
N LYS A 150 5.06 4.34 12.41
CA LYS A 150 5.43 5.53 13.18
C LYS A 150 4.19 6.35 13.54
N HIS A 151 3.36 6.67 12.57
CA HIS A 151 2.15 7.47 12.80
C HIS A 151 1.05 6.70 13.55
N LEU A 152 1.09 5.37 13.53
CA LEU A 152 0.16 4.55 14.32
C LEU A 152 0.47 4.62 15.82
N ILE A 153 1.76 4.62 16.21
CA ILE A 153 2.19 4.57 17.61
C ILE A 153 2.59 5.93 18.21
N PHE A 154 2.79 6.96 17.36
CA PHE A 154 3.21 8.28 17.82
C PHE A 154 2.14 8.87 18.74
N PRO A 155 2.53 9.53 19.89
CA PRO A 155 1.58 10.18 20.76
C PRO A 155 0.85 11.33 20.03
N ASP A 156 -0.38 11.58 20.41
CA ASP A 156 -1.18 12.69 19.88
C ASP A 156 -0.72 13.98 20.54
N VAL A 157 0.09 14.77 19.83
CA VAL A 157 0.78 15.94 20.41
C VAL A 157 -0.09 17.18 20.30
N GLU A 158 -0.86 17.34 19.22
CA GLU A 158 -1.72 18.50 18.99
C GLU A 158 -2.99 18.14 18.20
N PHE A 159 -4.12 18.72 18.60
CA PHE A 159 -5.41 18.75 17.87
C PHE A 159 -6.05 17.39 17.49
N GLY A 160 -5.63 16.26 18.02
CA GLY A 160 -6.25 14.96 17.71
C GLY A 160 -6.03 14.45 16.28
N PHE A 161 -5.13 15.04 15.51
CA PHE A 161 -4.87 14.69 14.11
C PHE A 161 -4.38 13.26 13.96
N ILE A 162 -3.38 12.84 14.77
CA ILE A 162 -2.83 11.48 14.75
C ILE A 162 -3.92 10.44 15.03
N ARG A 163 -4.71 10.67 16.06
CA ARG A 163 -5.82 9.79 16.45
C ARG A 163 -6.78 9.55 15.28
N ASN A 164 -7.01 10.58 14.48
CA ASN A 164 -7.95 10.52 13.37
C ASN A 164 -7.40 9.74 12.15
N ILE A 165 -6.09 9.74 11.92
CA ILE A 165 -5.46 9.01 10.80
C ILE A 165 -4.92 7.63 11.21
N ARG A 166 -4.93 7.25 12.49
CA ARG A 166 -4.43 5.95 12.98
C ARG A 166 -5.04 4.77 12.25
N ASN A 167 -6.36 4.77 12.08
CA ASN A 167 -7.04 3.68 11.39
C ASN A 167 -6.64 3.57 9.92
N TYR A 168 -6.40 4.70 9.24
CA TYR A 168 -5.84 4.70 7.89
C TYR A 168 -4.43 4.09 7.88
N ASN A 169 -3.55 4.52 8.78
CA ASN A 169 -2.19 3.99 8.85
C ASN A 169 -2.16 2.48 9.15
N LEU A 170 -3.07 1.98 9.99
CA LEU A 170 -3.24 0.55 10.22
C LEU A 170 -3.62 -0.19 8.94
N ILE A 171 -4.62 0.31 8.20
CA ILE A 171 -5.08 -0.28 6.94
C ILE A 171 -3.96 -0.25 5.89
N ALA A 172 -3.22 0.87 5.78
CA ALA A 172 -2.09 0.99 4.87
C ALA A 172 -0.94 0.02 5.22
N LEU A 173 -0.70 -0.20 6.51
CA LEU A 173 0.29 -1.19 6.99
C LEU A 173 -0.15 -2.62 6.65
N ILE A 174 -1.43 -2.95 6.85
CA ILE A 174 -1.98 -4.25 6.45
C ILE A 174 -1.82 -4.44 4.93
N LEU A 175 -2.14 -3.42 4.13
CA LEU A 175 -1.97 -3.48 2.67
C LEU A 175 -0.51 -3.72 2.27
N ALA A 176 0.45 -3.12 2.98
CA ALA A 176 1.88 -3.33 2.75
C ALA A 176 2.28 -4.80 3.01
N VAL A 177 1.83 -5.38 4.12
CA VAL A 177 2.08 -6.80 4.45
C VAL A 177 1.44 -7.73 3.42
N LEU A 178 0.20 -7.45 3.01
CA LEU A 178 -0.49 -8.24 1.98
C LEU A 178 0.23 -8.14 0.62
N SER A 179 0.80 -6.99 0.27
CA SER A 179 1.55 -6.83 -1.00
C SER A 179 2.84 -7.65 -1.03
N ILE A 180 3.55 -7.77 0.09
CA ILE A 180 4.71 -8.67 0.19
C ILE A 180 4.26 -10.13 0.18
N GLY A 181 3.18 -10.47 0.91
CA GLY A 181 2.59 -11.80 0.88
C GLY A 181 2.17 -12.24 -0.52
N GLU A 182 1.61 -11.34 -1.32
CA GLU A 182 1.28 -11.61 -2.73
C GLU A 182 2.53 -12.00 -3.53
N MET A 183 3.64 -11.26 -3.37
CA MET A 183 4.89 -11.58 -4.06
C MET A 183 5.41 -12.96 -3.65
N ILE A 184 5.35 -13.30 -2.36
CA ILE A 184 5.80 -14.60 -1.84
C ILE A 184 4.92 -15.74 -2.38
N PHE A 185 3.59 -15.62 -2.27
CA PHE A 185 2.68 -16.70 -2.66
C PHE A 185 2.60 -16.90 -4.17
N LEU A 186 2.81 -15.86 -4.97
CA LEU A 186 2.96 -15.99 -6.42
C LEU A 186 4.22 -16.81 -6.79
N ILE A 187 5.35 -16.56 -6.13
CA ILE A 187 6.61 -17.26 -6.38
C ILE A 187 6.56 -18.71 -5.89
N LEU A 188 5.93 -18.95 -4.74
CA LEU A 188 5.76 -20.29 -4.19
C LEU A 188 4.62 -21.09 -4.85
N GLU A 189 3.89 -20.47 -5.77
CA GLU A 189 2.70 -21.04 -6.43
C GLU A 189 1.62 -21.55 -5.45
N TRP A 190 1.52 -20.94 -4.28
CA TRP A 190 0.56 -21.30 -3.24
C TRP A 190 -0.81 -20.67 -3.50
N ILE A 191 -1.64 -21.37 -4.25
CA ILE A 191 -2.93 -20.84 -4.74
C ILE A 191 -3.90 -20.50 -3.60
N VAL A 192 -4.08 -21.39 -2.62
CA VAL A 192 -5.06 -21.20 -1.56
C VAL A 192 -4.74 -19.98 -0.68
N PRO A 193 -3.53 -19.84 -0.12
CA PRO A 193 -3.15 -18.62 0.60
C PRO A 193 -3.24 -17.35 -0.27
N LEU A 194 -2.91 -17.44 -1.57
CA LEU A 194 -2.98 -16.32 -2.49
C LEU A 194 -4.43 -15.84 -2.70
N VAL A 195 -5.40 -16.75 -2.83
CA VAL A 195 -6.82 -16.40 -2.95
C VAL A 195 -7.33 -15.71 -1.68
N ILE A 196 -6.99 -16.26 -0.51
CA ILE A 196 -7.35 -15.64 0.78
C ILE A 196 -6.77 -14.21 0.87
N LEU A 197 -5.52 -14.06 0.49
CA LEU A 197 -4.83 -12.77 0.47
C LEU A 197 -5.52 -11.76 -0.47
N TYR A 198 -5.92 -12.19 -1.66
CA TYR A 198 -6.65 -11.33 -2.61
C TYR A 198 -8.01 -10.88 -2.05
N ILE A 199 -8.73 -11.76 -1.38
CA ILE A 199 -9.98 -11.40 -0.70
C ILE A 199 -9.71 -10.33 0.38
N MET A 200 -8.66 -10.52 1.19
CA MET A 200 -8.26 -9.53 2.20
C MET A 200 -7.88 -8.19 1.55
N MET A 201 -7.13 -8.21 0.45
CA MET A 201 -6.77 -6.98 -0.28
C MET A 201 -8.00 -6.26 -0.84
N CYS A 202 -9.02 -6.96 -1.31
CA CYS A 202 -10.30 -6.36 -1.73
C CYS A 202 -10.98 -5.61 -0.56
N VAL A 203 -11.09 -6.26 0.60
CA VAL A 203 -11.69 -5.65 1.80
C VAL A 203 -10.91 -4.42 2.25
N VAL A 204 -9.58 -4.54 2.32
CA VAL A 204 -8.67 -3.44 2.71
C VAL A 204 -8.79 -2.27 1.73
N SER A 205 -8.80 -2.53 0.43
CA SER A 205 -8.94 -1.50 -0.60
C SER A 205 -10.26 -0.75 -0.50
N LEU A 206 -11.38 -1.45 -0.31
CA LEU A 206 -12.71 -0.85 -0.18
C LEU A 206 -12.86 -0.03 1.10
N THR A 207 -12.18 -0.41 2.19
CA THR A 207 -12.30 0.26 3.49
C THR A 207 -11.35 1.45 3.64
N MET A 208 -10.26 1.52 2.89
CA MET A 208 -9.18 2.49 3.06
C MET A 208 -9.66 3.95 2.94
N ILE A 209 -10.36 4.28 1.87
CA ILE A 209 -10.84 5.66 1.62
C ILE A 209 -12.00 6.06 2.57
N PRO A 210 -13.02 5.21 2.82
CA PRO A 210 -14.05 5.52 3.82
C PRO A 210 -13.49 5.72 5.24
N VAL A 211 -12.49 4.94 5.65
CA VAL A 211 -11.86 5.10 6.96
C VAL A 211 -11.08 6.41 7.03
N LEU A 212 -10.35 6.76 5.97
CA LEU A 212 -9.67 8.04 5.86
C LEU A 212 -10.67 9.22 5.95
N GLU A 213 -11.78 9.15 5.23
CA GLU A 213 -12.83 10.18 5.28
C GLU A 213 -13.41 10.36 6.68
N ARG A 214 -13.71 9.26 7.38
CA ARG A 214 -14.20 9.32 8.77
C ARG A 214 -13.19 9.98 9.72
N GLY A 215 -11.91 9.72 9.54
CA GLY A 215 -10.84 10.36 10.29
C GLY A 215 -10.83 11.88 10.07
N VAL A 216 -10.88 12.31 8.82
CA VAL A 216 -10.82 13.73 8.45
C VAL A 216 -12.06 14.49 8.89
N LYS A 217 -13.26 13.91 8.79
CA LYS A 217 -14.52 14.57 9.23
C LYS A 217 -14.52 14.90 10.72
N LYS A 218 -13.86 14.12 11.55
CA LYS A 218 -13.73 14.40 12.98
C LYS A 218 -12.85 15.61 13.28
N TRP A 219 -12.11 16.10 12.30
CA TRP A 219 -11.21 17.25 12.46
C TRP A 219 -11.81 18.57 11.98
N THR A 220 -12.86 18.51 11.16
CA THR A 220 -13.52 19.68 10.57
C THR A 220 -14.78 20.13 11.34
N ILE A 221 -15.01 19.55 12.52
CA ILE A 221 -16.02 19.98 13.51
C ILE A 221 -15.31 20.70 14.65
#